data_667149e8df906bdbad6d78fec301d8be
#
_entry.id   667149e8df906bdbad6d78fec301d8be
#
_cell.length_a   1.000
_cell.length_b   1.000
_cell.length_c   1.000
_cell.angle_alpha   90.00
_cell.angle_beta   90.00
_cell.angle_gamma   90.00
#
_symmetry.space_group_name_H-M   'P 1'
#
loop_
_entity.id
_entity.type
_entity.pdbx_description
1 polymer ?
#
loop_
_entity_poly.entity_id
_entity_poly.type
_entity_poly.pdbx_seq_one_letter_code
_entity_poly.pdbx_strand_id
1 'polypeptide(L)'
;MSAVVGVGLLGLGTVGSAVARILGERAKLIEAAAGRPVRLVGACVRDPAKARSVDVPTTADPFEILDDPEVALVVEVIGGVDPALDLHLAAFERGKHVVTANKELVAREWRTLHDAARSARRQLRYEAAVAAAIPIVAAARALGAVRPRVLRGLLNGTTTYICSRMETGASFAAALAEAQAAGYAEADPSADVDGWDPAYKLSILASILEGRWFPPDNVRRTSLRSVTPQDVAAAAERGKRLRYLAVADFGERATKARVGVEEVDAGSLEGRATGPQNVVTIETDLAGTLTFAGPGAGGDATASAILGDVIAIARAER
;
A
#
# COMPACT_ATOMS: atom_id res chain seq x y z
N MET A 1 7.31 -13.01 -32.39
CA MET A 1 6.85 -13.28 -31.00
C MET A 1 7.25 -12.08 -30.16
N SER A 2 6.33 -11.53 -29.38
CA SER A 2 6.67 -10.45 -28.45
C SER A 2 7.65 -10.95 -27.38
N ALA A 3 8.66 -10.14 -27.02
CA ALA A 3 9.64 -10.54 -26.02
C ALA A 3 8.99 -10.81 -24.66
N VAL A 4 9.47 -11.82 -23.96
CA VAL A 4 8.99 -12.18 -22.61
C VAL A 4 9.45 -11.10 -21.61
N VAL A 5 8.58 -10.70 -20.70
CA VAL A 5 8.93 -9.80 -19.60
C VAL A 5 9.30 -10.65 -18.38
N GLY A 6 10.58 -10.67 -18.05
CA GLY A 6 11.09 -11.36 -16.87
C GLY A 6 10.90 -10.53 -15.60
N VAL A 7 10.39 -11.17 -14.56
CA VAL A 7 10.15 -10.58 -13.23
C VAL A 7 11.10 -11.18 -12.22
N GLY A 8 11.83 -10.36 -11.49
CA GLY A 8 12.60 -10.75 -10.31
C GLY A 8 11.87 -10.34 -9.04
N LEU A 9 11.85 -11.18 -8.02
CA LEU A 9 11.27 -10.86 -6.72
C LEU A 9 12.37 -10.56 -5.68
N LEU A 10 12.22 -9.47 -4.96
CA LEU A 10 12.95 -9.19 -3.74
C LEU A 10 12.02 -9.40 -2.55
N GLY A 11 12.11 -10.58 -1.95
CA GLY A 11 11.22 -11.06 -0.90
C GLY A 11 10.22 -12.12 -1.37
N LEU A 12 10.12 -13.22 -0.63
CA LEU A 12 9.19 -14.33 -0.88
C LEU A 12 8.46 -14.72 0.42
N GLY A 13 7.98 -13.67 1.14
CA GLY A 13 7.06 -13.79 2.27
C GLY A 13 5.62 -13.97 1.79
N THR A 14 4.64 -13.60 2.62
CA THR A 14 3.20 -13.72 2.31
C THR A 14 2.84 -13.11 0.96
N VAL A 15 3.26 -11.87 0.69
CA VAL A 15 2.93 -11.16 -0.55
C VAL A 15 3.72 -11.71 -1.73
N GLY A 16 5.04 -11.88 -1.59
CA GLY A 16 5.88 -12.40 -2.68
C GLY A 16 5.49 -13.82 -3.11
N SER A 17 5.12 -14.70 -2.16
CA SER A 17 4.61 -16.03 -2.48
C SER A 17 3.26 -15.97 -3.22
N ALA A 18 2.37 -15.04 -2.86
CA ALA A 18 1.12 -14.82 -3.57
C ALA A 18 1.37 -14.31 -5.01
N VAL A 19 2.31 -13.37 -5.19
CA VAL A 19 2.72 -12.89 -6.53
C VAL A 19 3.25 -14.05 -7.38
N ALA A 20 4.17 -14.85 -6.85
CA ALA A 20 4.78 -15.98 -7.55
C ALA A 20 3.72 -17.02 -7.94
N ARG A 21 2.85 -17.40 -7.02
CA ARG A 21 1.76 -18.35 -7.25
C ARG A 21 0.80 -17.85 -8.34
N ILE A 22 0.31 -16.59 -8.23
CA ILE A 22 -0.67 -16.04 -9.17
C ILE A 22 -0.07 -15.87 -10.56
N LEU A 23 1.22 -15.48 -10.68
CA LEU A 23 1.93 -15.42 -11.95
C LEU A 23 1.92 -16.79 -12.67
N GLY A 24 2.13 -17.87 -11.93
CA GLY A 24 2.06 -19.22 -12.49
C GLY A 24 0.63 -19.67 -12.84
N GLU A 25 -0.29 -19.59 -11.86
CA GLU A 25 -1.67 -20.05 -12.01
C GLU A 25 -2.47 -19.29 -13.08
N ARG A 26 -2.18 -18.00 -13.26
CA ARG A 26 -2.92 -17.10 -14.17
C ARG A 26 -2.07 -16.60 -15.34
N ALA A 27 -1.00 -17.32 -15.71
CA ALA A 27 -0.07 -16.90 -16.76
C ALA A 27 -0.75 -16.46 -18.06
N LYS A 28 -1.71 -17.25 -18.57
CA LYS A 28 -2.46 -16.93 -19.79
C LYS A 28 -3.34 -15.68 -19.67
N LEU A 29 -3.96 -15.47 -18.51
CA LEU A 29 -4.77 -14.29 -18.25
C LEU A 29 -3.88 -13.02 -18.18
N ILE A 30 -2.74 -13.14 -17.52
CA ILE A 30 -1.75 -12.06 -17.39
C ILE A 30 -1.15 -11.74 -18.77
N GLU A 31 -0.79 -12.74 -19.56
CA GLU A 31 -0.30 -12.58 -20.94
C GLU A 31 -1.32 -11.86 -21.81
N ALA A 32 -2.58 -12.29 -21.79
CA ALA A 32 -3.65 -11.61 -22.54
C ALA A 32 -3.82 -10.17 -22.11
N ALA A 33 -3.72 -9.88 -20.80
CA ALA A 33 -3.80 -8.54 -20.26
C ALA A 33 -2.56 -7.69 -20.58
N ALA A 34 -1.35 -8.26 -20.55
CA ALA A 34 -0.09 -7.57 -20.83
C ALA A 34 0.21 -7.43 -22.33
N GLY A 35 -0.40 -8.26 -23.19
CA GLY A 35 -0.11 -8.36 -24.62
C GLY A 35 1.20 -9.12 -24.94
N ARG A 36 1.83 -9.72 -23.92
CA ARG A 36 3.06 -10.51 -24.01
C ARG A 36 3.22 -11.41 -22.78
N PRO A 37 4.00 -12.51 -22.87
CA PRO A 37 4.27 -13.37 -21.73
C PRO A 37 4.99 -12.61 -20.61
N VAL A 38 4.56 -12.84 -19.36
CA VAL A 38 5.21 -12.37 -18.14
C VAL A 38 5.64 -13.59 -17.35
N ARG A 39 6.91 -13.68 -16.98
CA ARG A 39 7.47 -14.86 -16.33
C ARG A 39 8.27 -14.48 -15.09
N LEU A 40 8.09 -15.22 -14.01
CA LEU A 40 8.98 -15.15 -12.85
C LEU A 40 10.32 -15.81 -13.18
N VAL A 41 11.42 -15.10 -12.99
CA VAL A 41 12.79 -15.57 -13.26
C VAL A 41 13.41 -16.14 -11.99
N GLY A 42 13.32 -15.42 -10.89
CA GLY A 42 13.90 -15.82 -9.61
C GLY A 42 13.46 -14.93 -8.46
N ALA A 43 13.84 -15.32 -7.24
CA ALA A 43 13.52 -14.57 -6.04
C ALA A 43 14.70 -14.49 -5.07
N CYS A 44 14.99 -13.31 -4.55
CA CYS A 44 15.91 -13.12 -3.44
C CYS A 44 15.18 -13.32 -2.11
N VAL A 45 15.79 -14.10 -1.21
CA VAL A 45 15.24 -14.46 0.10
C VAL A 45 16.36 -14.51 1.14
N ARG A 46 16.05 -14.31 2.43
CA ARG A 46 17.06 -14.39 3.50
C ARG A 46 17.66 -15.79 3.67
N ASP A 47 16.85 -16.83 3.47
CA ASP A 47 17.26 -18.23 3.64
C ASP A 47 16.73 -19.05 2.45
N PRO A 48 17.55 -19.31 1.42
CA PRO A 48 17.17 -20.14 0.27
C PRO A 48 16.84 -21.60 0.61
N ALA A 49 17.38 -22.14 1.70
CA ALA A 49 17.14 -23.53 2.12
C ALA A 49 15.74 -23.75 2.73
N LYS A 50 15.07 -22.68 3.17
CA LYS A 50 13.72 -22.77 3.75
C LYS A 50 12.71 -23.25 2.72
N ALA A 51 12.00 -24.35 3.03
CA ALA A 51 10.92 -24.86 2.18
C ALA A 51 9.82 -23.82 1.94
N ARG A 52 9.33 -23.74 0.70
CA ARG A 52 8.28 -22.80 0.26
C ARG A 52 7.21 -23.52 -0.55
N SER A 53 6.03 -22.92 -0.60
CA SER A 53 4.88 -23.45 -1.33
C SER A 53 4.93 -23.13 -2.85
N VAL A 54 5.92 -22.36 -3.28
CA VAL A 54 6.10 -21.99 -4.70
C VAL A 54 7.45 -22.49 -5.17
N ASP A 55 7.48 -23.07 -6.37
CA ASP A 55 8.70 -23.55 -7.03
C ASP A 55 9.25 -22.42 -7.91
N VAL A 56 10.32 -21.78 -7.43
CA VAL A 56 11.02 -20.70 -8.11
C VAL A 56 12.50 -20.73 -7.68
N PRO A 57 13.45 -20.48 -8.60
CA PRO A 57 14.86 -20.32 -8.23
C PRO A 57 15.03 -19.26 -7.14
N THR A 58 15.75 -19.59 -6.07
CA THR A 58 15.98 -18.66 -4.96
C THR A 58 17.45 -18.45 -4.70
N THR A 59 17.81 -17.21 -4.36
CA THR A 59 19.16 -16.81 -3.96
C THR A 59 19.11 -15.99 -2.68
N ALA A 60 20.21 -15.93 -1.94
CA ALA A 60 20.39 -15.00 -0.82
C ALA A 60 20.98 -13.65 -1.26
N ASP A 61 21.57 -13.58 -2.45
CA ASP A 61 22.18 -12.38 -3.00
C ASP A 61 21.16 -11.65 -3.91
N PRO A 62 20.69 -10.45 -3.54
CA PRO A 62 19.79 -9.67 -4.37
C PRO A 62 20.42 -9.25 -5.71
N PHE A 63 21.75 -9.17 -5.79
CA PHE A 63 22.43 -8.78 -7.02
C PHE A 63 22.37 -9.87 -8.08
N GLU A 64 22.26 -11.15 -7.73
CA GLU A 64 22.00 -12.21 -8.71
C GLU A 64 20.67 -11.98 -9.46
N ILE A 65 19.66 -11.41 -8.79
CA ILE A 65 18.39 -11.00 -9.42
C ILE A 65 18.55 -9.71 -10.22
N LEU A 66 19.27 -8.73 -9.68
CA LEU A 66 19.44 -7.42 -10.32
C LEU A 66 20.35 -7.47 -11.54
N ASP A 67 21.35 -8.34 -11.56
CA ASP A 67 22.31 -8.49 -12.67
C ASP A 67 21.82 -9.46 -13.76
N ASP A 68 20.76 -10.25 -13.48
CA ASP A 68 20.21 -11.19 -14.46
C ASP A 68 19.62 -10.44 -15.68
N PRO A 69 20.13 -10.69 -16.89
CA PRO A 69 19.66 -10.04 -18.12
C PRO A 69 18.22 -10.43 -18.51
N GLU A 70 17.73 -11.57 -18.04
CA GLU A 70 16.33 -11.98 -18.28
C GLU A 70 15.33 -11.19 -17.41
N VAL A 71 15.76 -10.54 -16.32
CA VAL A 71 14.93 -9.73 -15.45
C VAL A 71 14.77 -8.32 -16.04
N ALA A 72 13.59 -7.98 -16.51
CA ALA A 72 13.25 -6.65 -17.03
C ALA A 72 12.68 -5.73 -15.92
N LEU A 73 12.00 -6.29 -14.93
CA LEU A 73 11.44 -5.56 -13.81
C LEU A 73 11.61 -6.34 -12.49
N VAL A 74 11.71 -5.57 -11.42
CA VAL A 74 11.85 -6.10 -10.06
C VAL A 74 10.62 -5.76 -9.24
N VAL A 75 10.09 -6.73 -8.50
CA VAL A 75 9.05 -6.55 -7.51
C VAL A 75 9.67 -6.61 -6.11
N GLU A 76 9.65 -5.50 -5.37
CA GLU A 76 10.17 -5.42 -4.01
C GLU A 76 9.03 -5.53 -2.99
N VAL A 77 9.15 -6.51 -2.08
CA VAL A 77 8.21 -6.79 -1.00
C VAL A 77 8.92 -7.21 0.28
N ILE A 78 10.11 -6.62 0.55
CA ILE A 78 10.90 -6.89 1.76
C ILE A 78 10.56 -5.95 2.92
N GLY A 79 10.07 -4.73 2.60
CA GLY A 79 9.70 -3.72 3.60
C GLY A 79 10.89 -3.01 4.25
N GLY A 80 10.61 -1.92 4.99
CA GLY A 80 11.62 -1.04 5.58
C GLY A 80 12.31 -0.15 4.55
N VAL A 81 13.19 0.75 5.00
CA VAL A 81 13.94 1.64 4.11
C VAL A 81 15.24 0.96 3.68
N ASP A 82 16.01 0.44 4.63
CA ASP A 82 17.22 -0.33 4.38
C ASP A 82 16.92 -1.84 4.36
N PRO A 83 17.47 -2.59 3.40
CA PRO A 83 18.28 -2.19 2.25
C PRO A 83 17.45 -1.85 1.00
N ALA A 84 16.13 -1.68 1.12
CA ALA A 84 15.23 -1.56 -0.03
C ALA A 84 15.54 -0.34 -0.90
N LEU A 85 15.96 0.80 -0.32
CA LEU A 85 16.35 1.99 -1.07
C LEU A 85 17.51 1.68 -2.02
N ASP A 86 18.60 1.12 -1.51
CA ASP A 86 19.79 0.83 -2.29
C ASP A 86 19.49 -0.18 -3.42
N LEU A 87 18.63 -1.17 -3.13
CA LEU A 87 18.21 -2.16 -4.14
C LEU A 87 17.34 -1.53 -5.24
N HIS A 88 16.48 -0.57 -4.92
CA HIS A 88 15.73 0.17 -5.94
C HIS A 88 16.64 1.01 -6.81
N LEU A 89 17.59 1.75 -6.22
CA LEU A 89 18.57 2.55 -6.97
C LEU A 89 19.42 1.66 -7.87
N ALA A 90 19.94 0.55 -7.34
CA ALA A 90 20.70 -0.43 -8.10
C ALA A 90 19.89 -1.07 -9.24
N ALA A 91 18.58 -1.29 -9.06
CA ALA A 91 17.70 -1.77 -10.13
C ALA A 91 17.57 -0.74 -11.26
N PHE A 92 17.37 0.54 -10.94
CA PHE A 92 17.29 1.62 -11.93
C PHE A 92 18.62 1.79 -12.69
N GLU A 93 19.76 1.75 -12.01
CA GLU A 93 21.10 1.81 -12.63
C GLU A 93 21.31 0.68 -13.64
N ARG A 94 20.72 -0.50 -13.38
CA ARG A 94 20.75 -1.67 -14.29
C ARG A 94 19.64 -1.64 -15.34
N GLY A 95 18.94 -0.53 -15.44
CA GLY A 95 17.88 -0.35 -16.44
C GLY A 95 16.65 -1.20 -16.20
N LYS A 96 16.34 -1.58 -14.95
CA LYS A 96 15.16 -2.36 -14.61
C LYS A 96 14.02 -1.45 -14.10
N HIS A 97 12.77 -1.83 -14.37
CA HIS A 97 11.62 -1.22 -13.75
C HIS A 97 11.45 -1.72 -12.32
N VAL A 98 10.78 -0.95 -11.48
CA VAL A 98 10.51 -1.33 -10.08
C VAL A 98 9.02 -1.23 -9.78
N VAL A 99 8.49 -2.30 -9.17
CA VAL A 99 7.16 -2.36 -8.57
C VAL A 99 7.35 -2.64 -7.08
N THR A 100 6.70 -1.87 -6.20
CA THR A 100 6.86 -2.06 -4.75
C THR A 100 5.55 -1.94 -3.98
N ALA A 101 5.43 -2.66 -2.88
CA ALA A 101 4.39 -2.49 -1.87
C ALA A 101 4.88 -1.73 -0.62
N ASN A 102 6.11 -1.23 -0.64
CA ASN A 102 6.79 -0.62 0.49
C ASN A 102 6.37 0.84 0.69
N LYS A 103 5.30 1.04 1.45
CA LYS A 103 4.74 2.37 1.71
C LYS A 103 5.69 3.30 2.44
N GLU A 104 6.48 2.77 3.38
CA GLU A 104 7.42 3.58 4.16
C GLU A 104 8.53 4.14 3.26
N LEU A 105 9.16 3.27 2.47
CA LEU A 105 10.18 3.68 1.52
C LEU A 105 9.65 4.72 0.53
N VAL A 106 8.50 4.46 -0.09
CA VAL A 106 7.91 5.38 -1.07
C VAL A 106 7.57 6.74 -0.44
N ALA A 107 7.03 6.76 0.78
CA ALA A 107 6.67 8.00 1.46
C ALA A 107 7.89 8.82 1.88
N ARG A 108 8.93 8.17 2.42
CA ARG A 108 10.14 8.84 2.92
C ARG A 108 11.07 9.27 1.79
N GLU A 109 11.30 8.39 0.82
CA GLU A 109 12.28 8.55 -0.24
C GLU A 109 11.63 8.93 -1.60
N TRP A 110 10.48 9.57 -1.54
CA TRP A 110 9.71 9.95 -2.72
C TRP A 110 10.54 10.59 -3.83
N ARG A 111 11.30 11.65 -3.49
CA ARG A 111 12.10 12.40 -4.47
C ARG A 111 13.22 11.53 -5.03
N THR A 112 13.98 10.90 -4.17
CA THR A 112 15.10 10.03 -4.52
C THR A 112 14.68 8.96 -5.51
N LEU A 113 13.58 8.26 -5.21
CA LEU A 113 13.06 7.18 -6.05
C LEU A 113 12.52 7.68 -7.39
N HIS A 114 11.73 8.76 -7.39
CA HIS A 114 11.16 9.29 -8.63
C HIS A 114 12.21 9.91 -9.54
N ASP A 115 13.22 10.57 -8.98
CA ASP A 115 14.31 11.18 -9.75
C ASP A 115 15.23 10.09 -10.33
N ALA A 116 15.54 9.03 -9.58
CA ALA A 116 16.31 7.88 -10.06
C ALA A 116 15.56 7.15 -11.20
N ALA A 117 14.28 6.84 -11.01
CA ALA A 117 13.46 6.21 -12.05
C ALA A 117 13.40 7.05 -13.34
N ARG A 118 13.21 8.38 -13.20
CA ARG A 118 13.18 9.33 -14.33
C ARG A 118 14.51 9.37 -15.05
N SER A 119 15.62 9.48 -14.32
CA SER A 119 16.98 9.53 -14.88
C SER A 119 17.31 8.26 -15.65
N ALA A 120 16.92 7.11 -15.12
CA ALA A 120 17.08 5.81 -15.78
C ALA A 120 16.07 5.57 -16.92
N ARG A 121 15.08 6.43 -17.11
CA ARG A 121 13.94 6.23 -18.02
C ARG A 121 13.22 4.91 -17.75
N ARG A 122 13.04 4.59 -16.46
CA ARG A 122 12.32 3.40 -15.99
C ARG A 122 11.10 3.79 -15.18
N GLN A 123 10.17 2.86 -15.04
CA GLN A 123 8.96 3.09 -14.28
C GLN A 123 9.15 2.64 -12.83
N LEU A 124 8.68 3.48 -11.91
CA LEU A 124 8.42 3.15 -10.52
C LEU A 124 6.91 3.07 -10.31
N ARG A 125 6.43 1.91 -9.87
CA ARG A 125 5.02 1.70 -9.58
C ARG A 125 4.82 1.15 -8.18
N TYR A 126 3.73 1.57 -7.51
CA TYR A 126 3.51 1.27 -6.10
C TYR A 126 2.02 1.27 -5.72
N GLU A 127 1.14 0.75 -6.60
CA GLU A 127 -0.29 0.61 -6.31
C GLU A 127 -0.52 -0.13 -4.99
N ALA A 128 0.21 -1.21 -4.79
CA ALA A 128 0.13 -2.05 -3.60
C ALA A 128 0.61 -1.37 -2.29
N ALA A 129 1.28 -0.23 -2.37
CA ALA A 129 1.73 0.51 -1.19
C ALA A 129 0.57 1.20 -0.44
N VAL A 130 -0.58 1.42 -1.11
CA VAL A 130 -1.74 2.08 -0.51
C VAL A 130 -3.00 1.26 -0.73
N ALA A 131 -3.67 0.89 0.37
CA ALA A 131 -4.98 0.22 0.36
C ALA A 131 -5.06 -1.08 -0.46
N ALA A 132 -3.96 -1.80 -0.60
CA ALA A 132 -3.83 -3.12 -1.22
C ALA A 132 -4.56 -3.25 -2.57
N ALA A 133 -5.74 -3.93 -2.59
CA ALA A 133 -6.47 -4.21 -3.83
C ALA A 133 -7.22 -3.01 -4.42
N ILE A 134 -7.37 -1.91 -3.70
CA ILE A 134 -8.09 -0.72 -4.15
C ILE A 134 -7.18 0.06 -5.12
N PRO A 135 -7.58 0.30 -6.40
CA PRO A 135 -6.74 0.97 -7.39
C PRO A 135 -6.71 2.50 -7.16
N ILE A 136 -6.31 2.92 -5.96
CA ILE A 136 -6.39 4.32 -5.52
C ILE A 136 -5.22 5.18 -6.03
N VAL A 137 -4.03 4.61 -6.16
CA VAL A 137 -2.85 5.31 -6.69
C VAL A 137 -3.07 5.64 -8.17
N ALA A 138 -3.56 4.68 -8.95
CA ALA A 138 -3.90 4.89 -10.36
C ALA A 138 -5.05 5.90 -10.51
N ALA A 139 -6.09 5.80 -9.68
CA ALA A 139 -7.20 6.74 -9.66
C ALA A 139 -6.73 8.16 -9.32
N ALA A 140 -5.92 8.33 -8.26
CA ALA A 140 -5.38 9.63 -7.88
C ALA A 140 -4.51 10.26 -8.99
N ARG A 141 -3.71 9.46 -9.70
CA ARG A 141 -2.94 9.93 -10.86
C ARG A 141 -3.82 10.38 -12.03
N ALA A 142 -4.96 9.74 -12.23
CA ALA A 142 -5.92 10.11 -13.28
C ALA A 142 -6.65 11.43 -13.01
N LEU A 143 -6.63 11.93 -11.77
CA LEU A 143 -7.29 13.17 -11.34
C LEU A 143 -6.45 14.44 -11.63
N GLY A 144 -5.46 14.39 -12.50
CA GLY A 144 -4.54 15.50 -12.77
C GLY A 144 -5.18 16.80 -13.30
N ALA A 145 -6.45 16.76 -13.74
CA ALA A 145 -7.18 17.94 -14.22
C ALA A 145 -8.11 18.57 -13.16
N VAL A 146 -8.24 17.95 -11.97
CA VAL A 146 -9.12 18.43 -10.90
C VAL A 146 -8.31 18.90 -9.69
N ARG A 147 -8.87 19.81 -8.90
CA ARG A 147 -8.27 20.23 -7.64
C ARG A 147 -8.85 19.40 -6.50
N PRO A 148 -8.02 18.66 -5.76
CA PRO A 148 -8.49 18.00 -4.56
C PRO A 148 -8.84 19.03 -3.50
N ARG A 149 -9.91 18.78 -2.74
CA ARG A 149 -10.32 19.58 -1.59
C ARG A 149 -10.02 18.85 -0.30
N VAL A 150 -10.48 17.60 -0.21
CA VAL A 150 -10.29 16.75 0.97
C VAL A 150 -10.02 15.33 0.51
N LEU A 151 -9.05 14.70 1.15
CA LEU A 151 -8.82 13.26 1.10
C LEU A 151 -9.09 12.70 2.49
N ARG A 152 -9.95 11.70 2.59
CA ARG A 152 -10.23 10.97 3.83
C ARG A 152 -10.03 9.48 3.58
N GLY A 153 -9.46 8.78 4.57
CA GLY A 153 -9.24 7.34 4.40
C GLY A 153 -9.22 6.55 5.71
N LEU A 154 -9.97 5.46 5.73
CA LEU A 154 -9.70 4.32 6.60
C LEU A 154 -8.62 3.49 5.90
N LEU A 155 -7.36 3.71 6.26
CA LEU A 155 -6.20 3.16 5.55
C LEU A 155 -5.47 2.05 6.34
N ASN A 156 -6.00 1.67 7.52
CA ASN A 156 -5.38 0.67 8.37
C ASN A 156 -6.43 -0.29 8.93
N GLY A 157 -6.34 -1.57 8.54
CA GLY A 157 -7.30 -2.61 8.92
C GLY A 157 -7.25 -2.96 10.40
N THR A 158 -6.07 -2.92 11.04
CA THR A 158 -5.89 -3.19 12.46
C THR A 158 -6.69 -2.21 13.32
N THR A 159 -6.55 -0.91 13.05
CA THR A 159 -7.28 0.12 13.79
C THR A 159 -8.77 0.12 13.50
N THR A 160 -9.19 -0.22 12.27
CA THR A 160 -10.61 -0.43 11.94
C THR A 160 -11.19 -1.59 12.74
N TYR A 161 -10.47 -2.70 12.84
CA TYR A 161 -10.87 -3.84 13.65
C TYR A 161 -10.99 -3.46 15.13
N ILE A 162 -9.98 -2.81 15.71
CA ILE A 162 -9.96 -2.37 17.12
C ILE A 162 -11.18 -1.47 17.41
N CYS A 163 -11.42 -0.43 16.58
CA CYS A 163 -12.59 0.44 16.75
C CYS A 163 -13.90 -0.36 16.74
N SER A 164 -14.05 -1.31 15.81
CA SER A 164 -15.26 -2.15 15.71
C SER A 164 -15.46 -3.02 16.95
N ARG A 165 -14.37 -3.56 17.55
CA ARG A 165 -14.47 -4.34 18.78
C ARG A 165 -14.83 -3.47 19.99
N MET A 166 -14.30 -2.25 20.05
CA MET A 166 -14.65 -1.30 21.12
C MET A 166 -16.13 -0.91 21.06
N GLU A 167 -16.75 -0.85 19.88
CA GLU A 167 -18.20 -0.65 19.72
C GLU A 167 -19.06 -1.76 20.38
N THR A 168 -18.50 -2.95 20.58
CA THR A 168 -19.15 -4.06 21.28
C THR A 168 -18.82 -4.11 22.77
N GLY A 169 -18.20 -3.05 23.32
CA GLY A 169 -17.89 -2.90 24.74
C GLY A 169 -16.49 -3.36 25.16
N ALA A 170 -15.65 -3.82 24.21
CA ALA A 170 -14.26 -4.17 24.54
C ALA A 170 -13.45 -2.92 24.90
N SER A 171 -12.53 -3.03 25.87
CA SER A 171 -11.50 -2.01 26.07
C SER A 171 -10.50 -2.01 24.91
N PHE A 172 -9.78 -0.91 24.73
CA PHE A 172 -8.68 -0.86 23.74
C PHE A 172 -7.70 -2.03 23.90
N ALA A 173 -7.28 -2.32 25.14
CA ALA A 173 -6.33 -3.41 25.41
C ALA A 173 -6.89 -4.79 25.02
N ALA A 174 -8.17 -5.05 25.32
CA ALA A 174 -8.81 -6.30 24.93
C ALA A 174 -8.96 -6.41 23.40
N ALA A 175 -9.41 -5.35 22.74
CA ALA A 175 -9.57 -5.31 21.30
C ALA A 175 -8.21 -5.48 20.55
N LEU A 176 -7.13 -4.91 21.10
CA LEU A 176 -5.78 -5.09 20.56
C LEU A 176 -5.29 -6.54 20.74
N ALA A 177 -5.50 -7.13 21.90
CA ALA A 177 -5.12 -8.53 22.15
C ALA A 177 -5.87 -9.48 21.19
N GLU A 178 -7.17 -9.24 20.96
CA GLU A 178 -7.95 -10.00 19.98
C GLU A 178 -7.41 -9.80 18.55
N ALA A 179 -7.03 -8.57 18.18
CA ALA A 179 -6.44 -8.28 16.86
C ALA A 179 -5.11 -9.04 16.68
N GLN A 180 -4.28 -9.10 17.72
CA GLN A 180 -3.02 -9.85 17.70
C GLN A 180 -3.27 -11.37 17.58
N ALA A 181 -4.19 -11.91 18.35
CA ALA A 181 -4.57 -13.33 18.29
C ALA A 181 -5.14 -13.74 16.93
N ALA A 182 -5.87 -12.82 16.26
CA ALA A 182 -6.43 -13.00 14.92
C ALA A 182 -5.41 -12.75 13.79
N GLY A 183 -4.18 -12.31 14.12
CA GLY A 183 -3.15 -12.01 13.14
C GLY A 183 -3.32 -10.68 12.39
N TYR A 184 -4.20 -9.79 12.86
CA TYR A 184 -4.36 -8.44 12.31
C TYR A 184 -3.33 -7.44 12.84
N ALA A 185 -2.79 -7.66 14.04
CA ALA A 185 -1.74 -6.85 14.62
C ALA A 185 -0.50 -7.71 14.95
N GLU A 186 0.67 -7.12 14.75
CA GLU A 186 1.94 -7.70 15.17
C GLU A 186 2.17 -7.54 16.69
N ALA A 187 3.22 -8.17 17.22
CA ALA A 187 3.59 -8.06 18.64
C ALA A 187 3.86 -6.58 19.02
N ASP A 188 4.52 -5.83 18.15
CA ASP A 188 4.62 -4.37 18.27
C ASP A 188 3.63 -3.70 17.31
N PRO A 189 2.46 -3.23 17.77
CA PRO A 189 1.44 -2.61 16.95
C PRO A 189 1.64 -1.10 16.75
N SER A 190 2.76 -0.53 17.19
CA SER A 190 2.98 0.92 17.25
C SER A 190 2.82 1.60 15.89
N ALA A 191 3.27 0.97 14.80
CA ALA A 191 3.10 1.50 13.46
C ALA A 191 1.62 1.73 13.10
N ASP A 192 0.73 0.85 13.56
CA ASP A 192 -0.71 0.94 13.32
C ASP A 192 -1.37 1.94 14.28
N VAL A 193 -1.27 1.68 15.60
CA VAL A 193 -2.06 2.39 16.62
C VAL A 193 -1.55 3.80 16.92
N ASP A 194 -0.28 4.11 16.61
CA ASP A 194 0.31 5.44 16.74
C ASP A 194 0.36 6.17 15.38
N GLY A 195 -0.23 5.57 14.33
CA GLY A 195 -0.61 6.22 13.09
C GLY A 195 0.46 6.35 12.01
N TRP A 196 1.59 5.66 12.10
CA TRP A 196 2.61 5.71 11.06
C TRP A 196 2.19 5.04 9.76
N ASP A 197 1.58 3.83 9.82
CA ASP A 197 1.11 3.15 8.62
C ASP A 197 0.12 4.00 7.81
N PRO A 198 -0.98 4.52 8.39
CA PRO A 198 -1.88 5.40 7.66
C PRO A 198 -1.24 6.75 7.26
N ALA A 199 -0.23 7.25 8.01
CA ALA A 199 0.48 8.48 7.65
C ALA A 199 1.34 8.31 6.40
N TYR A 200 2.05 7.18 6.25
CA TYR A 200 2.79 6.87 5.01
C TYR A 200 1.85 6.80 3.80
N LYS A 201 0.73 6.10 3.94
CA LYS A 201 -0.27 5.99 2.86
C LYS A 201 -0.89 7.34 2.50
N LEU A 202 -1.21 8.15 3.50
CA LEU A 202 -1.72 9.51 3.31
C LEU A 202 -0.69 10.40 2.60
N SER A 203 0.59 10.34 3.03
CA SER A 203 1.70 11.06 2.42
C SER A 203 1.82 10.73 0.93
N ILE A 204 1.76 9.45 0.56
CA ILE A 204 1.82 9.01 -0.84
C ILE A 204 0.66 9.61 -1.65
N LEU A 205 -0.58 9.48 -1.18
CA LEU A 205 -1.75 10.00 -1.90
C LEU A 205 -1.75 11.53 -1.99
N ALA A 206 -1.38 12.21 -0.90
CA ALA A 206 -1.25 13.67 -0.90
C ALA A 206 -0.17 14.13 -1.89
N SER A 207 0.97 13.43 -1.95
CA SER A 207 2.04 13.74 -2.91
C SER A 207 1.57 13.61 -4.37
N ILE A 208 0.79 12.58 -4.67
CA ILE A 208 0.23 12.37 -6.02
C ILE A 208 -0.76 13.49 -6.36
N LEU A 209 -1.70 13.78 -5.47
CA LEU A 209 -2.76 14.75 -5.70
C LEU A 209 -2.25 16.19 -5.77
N GLU A 210 -1.17 16.52 -5.05
CA GLU A 210 -0.50 17.83 -5.13
C GLU A 210 0.52 17.93 -6.29
N GLY A 211 0.93 16.80 -6.89
CA GLY A 211 2.01 16.77 -7.86
C GLY A 211 3.40 17.10 -7.26
N ARG A 212 3.53 17.07 -5.93
CA ARG A 212 4.78 17.35 -5.20
C ARG A 212 4.87 16.52 -3.93
N TRP A 213 6.08 16.23 -3.48
CA TRP A 213 6.29 15.47 -2.26
C TRP A 213 5.68 16.16 -1.03
N PHE A 214 4.86 15.42 -0.31
CA PHE A 214 4.32 15.74 1.00
C PHE A 214 4.95 14.80 2.03
N PRO A 215 5.93 15.24 2.85
CA PRO A 215 6.64 14.39 3.79
C PRO A 215 5.70 13.74 4.82
N PRO A 216 5.89 12.46 5.18
CA PRO A 216 5.06 11.80 6.19
C PRO A 216 5.19 12.42 7.58
N ASP A 217 6.32 13.07 7.89
CA ASP A 217 6.54 13.77 9.15
C ASP A 217 5.67 15.04 9.29
N ASN A 218 5.15 15.59 8.20
CA ASN A 218 4.20 16.68 8.19
C ASN A 218 2.75 16.23 8.51
N VAL A 219 2.52 14.93 8.66
CA VAL A 219 1.23 14.39 9.10
C VAL A 219 1.17 14.44 10.63
N ARG A 220 0.27 15.26 11.18
CA ARG A 220 -0.01 15.24 12.61
C ARG A 220 -0.67 13.92 13.00
N ARG A 221 -0.12 13.21 13.97
CA ARG A 221 -0.67 11.94 14.44
C ARG A 221 -1.12 12.03 15.89
N THR A 222 -2.25 11.39 16.20
CA THR A 222 -2.72 11.14 17.57
C THR A 222 -2.93 9.64 17.73
N SER A 223 -2.46 9.07 18.83
CA SER A 223 -2.57 7.64 19.09
C SER A 223 -4.00 7.19 19.35
N LEU A 224 -4.36 6.00 18.87
CA LEU A 224 -5.64 5.33 19.17
C LEU A 224 -5.70 4.84 20.63
N ARG A 225 -4.57 4.71 21.31
CA ARG A 225 -4.46 4.14 22.67
C ARG A 225 -5.24 4.91 23.73
N SER A 226 -5.52 6.20 23.48
CA SER A 226 -6.24 7.07 24.40
C SER A 226 -7.76 6.93 24.35
N VAL A 227 -8.30 6.19 23.39
CA VAL A 227 -9.75 6.02 23.23
C VAL A 227 -10.30 5.09 24.31
N THR A 228 -11.35 5.54 24.96
CA THR A 228 -12.03 4.82 26.03
C THR A 228 -13.38 4.25 25.56
N PRO A 229 -13.92 3.22 26.23
CA PRO A 229 -15.27 2.75 25.96
C PRO A 229 -16.34 3.85 26.15
N GLN A 230 -16.09 4.81 27.03
CA GLN A 230 -16.96 5.96 27.27
C GLN A 230 -17.02 6.88 26.04
N ASP A 231 -15.88 7.13 25.37
CA ASP A 231 -15.84 7.92 24.15
C ASP A 231 -16.66 7.26 23.04
N VAL A 232 -16.55 5.93 22.91
CA VAL A 232 -17.31 5.14 21.93
C VAL A 232 -18.80 5.20 22.20
N ALA A 233 -19.22 5.03 23.47
CA ALA A 233 -20.63 5.11 23.87
C ALA A 233 -21.21 6.52 23.61
N ALA A 234 -20.47 7.55 23.99
CA ALA A 234 -20.88 8.94 23.75
C ALA A 234 -21.02 9.30 22.26
N ALA A 235 -20.17 8.75 21.40
CA ALA A 235 -20.31 8.89 19.93
C ALA A 235 -21.59 8.17 19.43
N ALA A 236 -21.84 6.96 19.93
CA ALA A 236 -23.01 6.15 19.54
C ALA A 236 -24.34 6.84 19.90
N GLU A 237 -24.42 7.49 21.07
CA GLU A 237 -25.61 8.29 21.48
C GLU A 237 -25.95 9.43 20.50
N ARG A 238 -24.93 9.93 19.74
CA ARG A 238 -25.09 10.94 18.69
C ARG A 238 -25.31 10.36 17.30
N GLY A 239 -25.51 9.03 17.17
CA GLY A 239 -25.61 8.35 15.88
C GLY A 239 -24.29 8.32 15.10
N LYS A 240 -23.15 8.50 15.81
CA LYS A 240 -21.80 8.49 15.25
C LYS A 240 -21.04 7.22 15.63
N ARG A 241 -19.95 6.98 14.92
CA ARG A 241 -18.94 5.96 15.25
C ARG A 241 -17.57 6.59 15.27
N LEU A 242 -16.69 6.09 16.15
CA LEU A 242 -15.31 6.48 16.16
C LEU A 242 -14.53 5.68 15.12
N ARG A 243 -13.77 6.35 14.30
CA ARG A 243 -12.89 5.74 13.30
C ARG A 243 -11.51 6.38 13.33
N TYR A 244 -10.48 5.58 13.08
CA TYR A 244 -9.12 6.07 12.99
C TYR A 244 -8.84 6.48 11.54
N LEU A 245 -8.94 7.76 11.26
CA LEU A 245 -8.90 8.32 9.92
C LEU A 245 -7.58 8.99 9.60
N ALA A 246 -7.15 8.84 8.35
CA ALA A 246 -6.15 9.66 7.70
C ALA A 246 -6.87 10.74 6.87
N VAL A 247 -6.60 12.01 7.12
CA VAL A 247 -7.27 13.13 6.47
C VAL A 247 -6.25 14.15 5.97
N ALA A 248 -6.38 14.58 4.73
CA ALA A 248 -5.67 15.73 4.18
C ALA A 248 -6.66 16.77 3.64
N ASP A 249 -6.57 17.97 4.17
CA ASP A 249 -7.33 19.13 3.73
C ASP A 249 -6.43 19.97 2.82
N PHE A 250 -6.75 20.04 1.53
CA PHE A 250 -5.97 20.74 0.51
C PHE A 250 -6.40 22.20 0.45
N GLY A 251 -5.74 23.04 1.24
CA GLY A 251 -6.01 24.47 1.26
C GLY A 251 -5.19 25.26 0.23
N GLU A 252 -5.64 26.45 -0.12
CA GLU A 252 -4.95 27.33 -1.09
C GLU A 252 -3.49 27.64 -0.72
N ARG A 253 -3.17 27.75 0.56
CA ARG A 253 -1.82 28.09 1.04
C ARG A 253 -0.98 26.88 1.41
N ALA A 254 -1.60 25.88 2.01
CA ALA A 254 -0.92 24.67 2.46
C ALA A 254 -1.91 23.53 2.71
N THR A 255 -1.48 22.31 2.47
CA THR A 255 -2.19 21.10 2.88
C THR A 255 -1.97 20.84 4.36
N LYS A 256 -3.06 20.56 5.07
CA LYS A 256 -3.05 20.10 6.46
C LYS A 256 -3.40 18.63 6.50
N ALA A 257 -2.50 17.81 7.03
CA ALA A 257 -2.71 16.38 7.11
C ALA A 257 -2.66 15.89 8.55
N ARG A 258 -3.56 14.94 8.87
CA ARG A 258 -3.64 14.35 10.20
C ARG A 258 -4.08 12.89 10.12
N VAL A 259 -3.68 12.12 11.11
CA VAL A 259 -4.16 10.78 11.41
C VAL A 259 -4.63 10.77 12.85
N GLY A 260 -5.82 10.31 13.09
CA GLY A 260 -6.40 10.28 14.43
C GLY A 260 -7.83 9.78 14.45
N VAL A 261 -8.38 9.74 15.66
CA VAL A 261 -9.77 9.35 15.88
C VAL A 261 -10.70 10.49 15.52
N GLU A 262 -11.68 10.19 14.66
CA GLU A 262 -12.74 11.13 14.27
C GLU A 262 -14.10 10.46 14.38
N GLU A 263 -15.14 11.28 14.64
CA GLU A 263 -16.53 10.85 14.55
C GLU A 263 -16.99 10.85 13.08
N VAL A 264 -17.60 9.74 12.66
CA VAL A 264 -18.23 9.61 11.36
C VAL A 264 -19.70 9.20 11.54
N ASP A 265 -20.56 9.51 10.56
CA ASP A 265 -21.92 9.03 10.58
C ASP A 265 -21.98 7.50 10.56
N ALA A 266 -22.76 6.90 11.46
CA ALA A 266 -22.86 5.44 11.56
C ALA A 266 -23.35 4.79 10.25
N GLY A 267 -24.14 5.52 9.45
CA GLY A 267 -24.63 5.08 8.15
C GLY A 267 -23.68 5.31 6.98
N SER A 268 -22.58 6.07 7.16
CA SER A 268 -21.57 6.30 6.10
C SER A 268 -20.80 5.02 5.75
N LEU A 269 -20.07 5.03 4.63
CA LEU A 269 -19.21 3.89 4.26
C LEU A 269 -18.11 3.67 5.31
N GLU A 270 -17.50 4.74 5.81
CA GLU A 270 -16.51 4.68 6.87
C GLU A 270 -17.12 4.16 8.18
N GLY A 271 -18.35 4.60 8.53
CA GLY A 271 -19.05 4.15 9.71
C GLY A 271 -19.41 2.68 9.68
N ARG A 272 -19.75 2.12 8.52
CA ARG A 272 -20.10 0.72 8.33
C ARG A 272 -18.92 -0.21 8.07
N ALA A 273 -17.74 0.34 7.82
CA ALA A 273 -16.55 -0.46 7.57
C ALA A 273 -16.19 -1.31 8.80
N THR A 274 -15.90 -2.59 8.58
CA THR A 274 -15.53 -3.57 9.62
C THR A 274 -14.34 -4.42 9.15
N GLY A 275 -13.62 -5.00 10.09
CA GLY A 275 -12.48 -5.86 9.81
C GLY A 275 -11.38 -5.13 9.01
N PRO A 276 -10.72 -5.78 8.05
CA PRO A 276 -9.59 -5.20 7.31
C PRO A 276 -10.02 -4.31 6.13
N GLN A 277 -11.27 -3.83 6.10
CA GLN A 277 -11.75 -2.97 5.03
C GLN A 277 -11.08 -1.60 5.06
N ASN A 278 -10.70 -1.11 3.88
CA ASN A 278 -10.31 0.27 3.65
C ASN A 278 -11.40 1.01 2.88
N VAL A 279 -11.54 2.29 3.19
CA VAL A 279 -12.39 3.24 2.46
C VAL A 279 -11.57 4.49 2.20
N VAL A 280 -11.54 4.96 0.96
CA VAL A 280 -10.84 6.19 0.59
C VAL A 280 -11.80 7.10 -0.15
N THR A 281 -11.98 8.31 0.34
CA THR A 281 -12.85 9.33 -0.26
C THR A 281 -12.01 10.54 -0.68
N ILE A 282 -12.15 10.97 -1.92
CA ILE A 282 -11.50 12.17 -2.47
C ILE A 282 -12.60 13.14 -2.90
N GLU A 283 -12.65 14.30 -2.27
CA GLU A 283 -13.51 15.41 -2.66
C GLU A 283 -12.74 16.34 -3.61
N THR A 284 -13.35 16.69 -4.72
CA THR A 284 -12.75 17.52 -5.76
C THR A 284 -13.66 18.67 -6.19
N ASP A 285 -13.11 19.62 -6.93
CA ASP A 285 -13.87 20.76 -7.46
C ASP A 285 -14.74 20.38 -8.66
N LEU A 286 -14.28 19.49 -9.54
CA LEU A 286 -14.98 19.16 -10.79
C LEU A 286 -15.61 17.76 -10.79
N ALA A 287 -14.93 16.75 -10.22
CA ALA A 287 -15.43 15.38 -10.23
C ALA A 287 -16.35 15.06 -9.04
N GLY A 288 -16.58 16.03 -8.15
CA GLY A 288 -17.36 15.81 -6.93
C GLY A 288 -16.64 14.90 -5.94
N THR A 289 -17.41 14.06 -5.25
CA THR A 289 -16.88 13.12 -4.25
C THR A 289 -16.74 11.74 -4.86
N LEU A 290 -15.53 11.21 -4.86
CA LEU A 290 -15.20 9.87 -5.33
C LEU A 290 -14.86 9.01 -4.12
N THR A 291 -15.49 7.84 -4.01
CA THR A 291 -15.24 6.91 -2.90
C THR A 291 -14.86 5.53 -3.44
N PHE A 292 -13.81 4.98 -2.87
CA PHE A 292 -13.26 3.66 -3.16
C PHE A 292 -13.27 2.82 -1.90
N ALA A 293 -13.73 1.59 -1.98
CA ALA A 293 -13.79 0.70 -0.84
C ALA A 293 -13.42 -0.73 -1.25
N GLY A 294 -12.74 -1.45 -0.36
CA GLY A 294 -12.34 -2.83 -0.61
C GLY A 294 -11.39 -3.37 0.45
N PRO A 295 -10.84 -4.58 0.23
CA PRO A 295 -9.83 -5.15 1.11
C PRO A 295 -8.58 -4.28 1.17
N GLY A 296 -8.19 -3.85 2.38
CA GLY A 296 -7.02 -3.00 2.62
C GLY A 296 -5.72 -3.77 2.95
N ALA A 297 -5.79 -5.11 3.04
CA ALA A 297 -4.68 -5.99 3.34
C ALA A 297 -4.95 -7.42 2.85
N GLY A 298 -3.91 -8.26 2.87
CA GLY A 298 -3.97 -9.68 2.49
C GLY A 298 -3.02 -10.01 1.35
N GLY A 299 -2.46 -11.22 1.37
CA GLY A 299 -1.46 -11.65 0.37
C GLY A 299 -1.97 -11.52 -1.06
N ASP A 300 -3.13 -12.12 -1.36
CA ASP A 300 -3.72 -12.10 -2.71
C ASP A 300 -4.21 -10.70 -3.12
N ALA A 301 -4.79 -9.95 -2.19
CA ALA A 301 -5.23 -8.59 -2.43
C ALA A 301 -4.06 -7.67 -2.82
N THR A 302 -2.96 -7.72 -2.05
CA THR A 302 -1.74 -6.96 -2.34
C THR A 302 -1.07 -7.43 -3.63
N ALA A 303 -1.00 -8.75 -3.84
CA ALA A 303 -0.44 -9.33 -5.07
C ALA A 303 -1.24 -8.91 -6.31
N SER A 304 -2.56 -8.77 -6.23
CA SER A 304 -3.37 -8.30 -7.36
C SER A 304 -3.01 -6.90 -7.82
N ALA A 305 -2.72 -5.98 -6.89
CA ALA A 305 -2.27 -4.63 -7.21
C ALA A 305 -0.86 -4.63 -7.81
N ILE A 306 0.07 -5.41 -7.24
CA ILE A 306 1.42 -5.60 -7.79
C ILE A 306 1.34 -6.10 -9.23
N LEU A 307 0.52 -7.12 -9.49
CA LEU A 307 0.37 -7.68 -10.84
C LEU A 307 -0.31 -6.71 -11.81
N GLY A 308 -1.20 -5.85 -11.32
CA GLY A 308 -1.73 -4.74 -12.11
C GLY A 308 -0.62 -3.79 -12.58
N ASP A 309 0.31 -3.44 -11.70
CA ASP A 309 1.47 -2.60 -12.02
C ASP A 309 2.45 -3.32 -12.96
N VAL A 310 2.72 -4.60 -12.75
CA VAL A 310 3.54 -5.45 -13.64
C VAL A 310 2.94 -5.47 -15.06
N ILE A 311 1.64 -5.72 -15.19
CA ILE A 311 0.92 -5.71 -16.47
C ILE A 311 1.01 -4.34 -17.14
N ALA A 312 0.87 -3.27 -16.38
CA ALA A 312 0.95 -1.90 -16.92
C ALA A 312 2.35 -1.59 -17.47
N ILE A 313 3.42 -2.03 -16.79
CA ILE A 313 4.80 -1.93 -17.30
C ILE A 313 4.96 -2.76 -18.57
N ALA A 314 4.56 -4.04 -18.54
CA ALA A 314 4.70 -4.94 -19.67
C ALA A 314 3.99 -4.45 -20.95
N ARG A 315 2.85 -3.75 -20.80
CA ARG A 315 2.15 -3.09 -21.92
C ARG A 315 2.91 -1.92 -22.52
N ALA A 316 3.64 -1.17 -21.69
CA ALA A 316 4.35 0.02 -22.12
C ALA A 316 5.69 -0.29 -22.80
N GLU A 317 6.26 -1.45 -22.58
CA GLU A 317 7.52 -1.97 -23.14
C GLU A 317 7.29 -2.49 -24.60
N ARG A 318 6.90 -1.62 -25.52
CA ARG A 318 6.70 -1.97 -26.95
C ARG A 318 7.96 -1.78 -27.76
#